data_ff4a7cae4e873fbc5eae4aa927e82f56
#
_entry.id   ff4a7cae4e873fbc5eae4aa927e82f56
#
_cell.length_a   1.000
_cell.length_b   1.000
_cell.length_c   1.000
_cell.angle_alpha   90.00
_cell.angle_beta   90.00
_cell.angle_gamma   90.00
#
_symmetry.space_group_name_H-M   'P 1'
#
loop_
_entity.id
_entity.type
_entity.pdbx_description
1 polymer ?
#
loop_
_entity_poly.entity_id
_entity_poly.type
_entity_poly.pdbx_seq_one_letter_code
_entity_poly.pdbx_strand_id
1 'polypeptide(L)'
;ETVVYIKLLFLFPGKNLFDILFLVFGKWVGRLFVLLYTWYAFHLGAMVLRNFGEFVNMMAMPETPMIMPILLMGVSCIWIVKEGIEVLGRSAFFLLPIIVAIIFIVQLLCIPQLNLQFLTPILADGWEPVLEGAFSTFSFPFAETVLFAAVLCCPANKKAPYKPFLGGLIAGAFIILTVTFRNLMVMGATLKQSPYFPSYIAVGRIRIGDFLQRMEITVSIVFVVGAFIKISICLLAASTGVKKLAGLNHFRSVVMPIGILMILPVSYTHL
;
A
#
# COMPACT_ATOMS: atom_id res chain seq x y z
N GLU A 1 -7.81 12.95 -8.04
CA GLU A 1 -8.70 11.98 -7.36
C GLU A 1 -8.86 12.30 -5.88
N THR A 2 -7.80 12.36 -5.06
CA THR A 2 -7.85 12.59 -3.61
C THR A 2 -8.63 13.84 -3.22
N VAL A 3 -8.50 14.95 -3.97
CA VAL A 3 -9.28 16.18 -3.75
C VAL A 3 -10.77 15.93 -3.90
N VAL A 4 -11.17 15.12 -4.88
CA VAL A 4 -12.58 14.74 -5.11
C VAL A 4 -13.11 13.92 -3.93
N TYR A 5 -12.34 12.94 -3.45
CA TYR A 5 -12.75 12.12 -2.29
C TYR A 5 -12.88 12.95 -1.02
N ILE A 6 -11.94 13.86 -0.75
CA ILE A 6 -12.03 14.76 0.42
C ILE A 6 -13.27 15.66 0.32
N LYS A 7 -13.52 16.24 -0.86
CA LYS A 7 -14.71 17.09 -1.07
C LYS A 7 -15.98 16.29 -0.88
N LEU A 8 -16.03 15.04 -1.38
CA LEU A 8 -17.18 14.16 -1.22
C LEU A 8 -17.44 13.86 0.26
N LEU A 9 -16.43 13.44 1.01
CA LEU A 9 -16.55 13.17 2.45
C LEU A 9 -16.94 14.41 3.25
N PHE A 10 -16.53 15.60 2.82
CA PHE A 10 -16.87 16.86 3.46
C PHE A 10 -18.33 17.28 3.18
N LEU A 11 -18.84 17.01 1.97
CA LEU A 11 -20.24 17.29 1.61
C LEU A 11 -21.24 16.38 2.34
N PHE A 12 -20.80 15.19 2.79
CA PHE A 12 -21.62 14.22 3.52
C PHE A 12 -21.00 13.87 4.87
N PRO A 13 -21.03 14.79 5.85
CA PRO A 13 -20.37 14.60 7.13
C PRO A 13 -20.93 13.39 7.89
N GLY A 14 -20.04 12.62 8.53
CA GLY A 14 -20.39 11.41 9.27
C GLY A 14 -20.65 10.17 8.39
N LYS A 15 -20.51 10.30 7.07
CA LYS A 15 -20.71 9.20 6.13
C LYS A 15 -19.41 8.84 5.43
N ASN A 16 -19.22 7.54 5.20
CA ASN A 16 -18.13 7.04 4.38
C ASN A 16 -18.58 6.87 2.92
N LEU A 17 -17.64 6.52 2.03
CA LEU A 17 -17.94 6.32 0.61
C LEU A 17 -19.11 5.37 0.38
N PHE A 18 -19.21 4.26 1.10
CA PHE A 18 -20.28 3.29 0.94
C PHE A 18 -21.67 3.87 1.28
N ASP A 19 -21.76 4.69 2.33
CA ASP A 19 -23.00 5.38 2.68
C ASP A 19 -23.41 6.39 1.62
N ILE A 20 -22.42 7.11 1.07
CA ILE A 20 -22.67 8.11 0.02
C ILE A 20 -23.16 7.45 -1.26
N LEU A 21 -22.57 6.30 -1.64
CA LEU A 21 -23.03 5.55 -2.82
C LEU A 21 -24.49 5.10 -2.71
N PHE A 22 -24.93 4.65 -1.53
CA PHE A 22 -26.35 4.32 -1.31
C PHE A 22 -27.26 5.55 -1.39
N LEU A 23 -26.79 6.71 -0.91
CA LEU A 23 -27.57 7.95 -0.94
C LEU A 23 -27.74 8.51 -2.34
N VAL A 24 -26.67 8.51 -3.14
CA VAL A 24 -26.64 9.12 -4.48
C VAL A 24 -27.30 8.20 -5.51
N PHE A 25 -26.98 6.91 -5.48
CA PHE A 25 -27.41 5.95 -6.51
C PHE A 25 -28.62 5.09 -6.09
N GLY A 26 -29.11 5.28 -4.86
CA GLY A 26 -30.21 4.48 -4.34
C GLY A 26 -29.83 3.05 -3.99
N LYS A 27 -30.83 2.24 -3.63
CA LYS A 27 -30.61 0.92 -3.02
C LYS A 27 -30.00 -0.11 -3.98
N TRP A 28 -30.42 -0.15 -5.24
CA TRP A 28 -29.97 -1.18 -6.18
C TRP A 28 -28.62 -0.88 -6.81
N VAL A 29 -28.49 0.29 -7.44
CA VAL A 29 -27.25 0.71 -8.09
C VAL A 29 -26.16 0.99 -7.04
N GLY A 30 -26.52 1.58 -5.90
CA GLY A 30 -25.60 1.78 -4.79
C GLY A 30 -25.04 0.46 -4.27
N ARG A 31 -25.86 -0.62 -4.16
CA ARG A 31 -25.40 -1.94 -3.77
C ARG A 31 -24.38 -2.52 -4.75
N LEU A 32 -24.58 -2.33 -6.07
CA LEU A 32 -23.63 -2.78 -7.08
C LEU A 32 -22.27 -2.08 -6.93
N PHE A 33 -22.26 -0.76 -6.78
CA PHE A 33 -21.00 -0.02 -6.57
C PHE A 33 -20.30 -0.40 -5.26
N VAL A 34 -21.05 -0.54 -4.17
CA VAL A 34 -20.48 -1.00 -2.89
C VAL A 34 -19.89 -2.40 -3.03
N LEU A 35 -20.52 -3.31 -3.78
CA LEU A 35 -19.97 -4.65 -4.06
C LEU A 35 -18.65 -4.56 -4.83
N LEU A 36 -18.59 -3.74 -5.89
CA LEU A 36 -17.37 -3.56 -6.70
C LEU A 36 -16.22 -3.01 -5.88
N TYR A 37 -16.44 -1.97 -5.07
CA TYR A 37 -15.39 -1.42 -4.20
C TYR A 37 -15.00 -2.37 -3.06
N THR A 38 -15.92 -3.16 -2.55
CA THR A 38 -15.65 -4.22 -1.55
C THR A 38 -14.78 -5.31 -2.15
N TRP A 39 -15.12 -5.76 -3.37
CA TRP A 39 -14.32 -6.72 -4.12
C TRP A 39 -12.91 -6.18 -4.42
N TYR A 40 -12.83 -4.93 -4.86
CA TYR A 40 -11.54 -4.27 -5.11
C TYR A 40 -10.66 -4.26 -3.86
N ALA A 41 -11.20 -3.83 -2.72
CA ALA A 41 -10.46 -3.82 -1.45
C ALA A 41 -10.00 -5.22 -1.03
N PHE A 42 -10.88 -6.22 -1.17
CA PHE A 42 -10.56 -7.62 -0.88
C PHE A 42 -9.45 -8.16 -1.78
N HIS A 43 -9.61 -7.98 -3.09
CA HIS A 43 -8.64 -8.46 -4.09
C HIS A 43 -7.28 -7.80 -3.92
N LEU A 44 -7.24 -6.48 -3.75
CA LEU A 44 -6.01 -5.74 -3.50
C LEU A 44 -5.31 -6.22 -2.22
N GLY A 45 -6.05 -6.43 -1.13
CA GLY A 45 -5.51 -6.96 0.12
C GLY A 45 -4.89 -8.35 -0.05
N ALA A 46 -5.55 -9.23 -0.79
CA ALA A 46 -5.04 -10.57 -1.11
C ALA A 46 -3.76 -10.51 -1.97
N MET A 47 -3.73 -9.63 -2.99
CA MET A 47 -2.53 -9.43 -3.82
C MET A 47 -1.34 -8.89 -3.02
N VAL A 48 -1.56 -7.92 -2.14
CA VAL A 48 -0.49 -7.36 -1.29
C VAL A 48 0.02 -8.43 -0.31
N LEU A 49 -0.87 -9.25 0.23
CA LEU A 49 -0.50 -10.36 1.11
C LEU A 49 0.33 -11.41 0.37
N ARG A 50 0.01 -11.69 -0.89
CA ARG A 50 0.79 -12.56 -1.76
C ARG A 50 2.18 -11.97 -2.02
N ASN A 51 2.26 -10.71 -2.47
CA ASN A 51 3.53 -10.04 -2.70
C ASN A 51 4.42 -10.04 -1.45
N PHE A 52 3.82 -9.94 -0.26
CA PHE A 52 4.52 -10.05 1.00
C PHE A 52 5.10 -11.47 1.20
N GLY A 53 4.31 -12.51 0.95
CA GLY A 53 4.76 -13.91 1.03
C GLY A 53 5.89 -14.21 0.06
N GLU A 54 5.77 -13.76 -1.19
CA GLU A 54 6.80 -13.90 -2.24
C GLU A 54 8.09 -13.15 -1.83
N PHE A 55 7.97 -11.94 -1.28
CA PHE A 55 9.13 -11.18 -0.79
C PHE A 55 9.88 -11.94 0.30
N VAL A 56 9.17 -12.43 1.32
CA VAL A 56 9.79 -13.16 2.42
C VAL A 56 10.46 -14.45 1.93
N ASN A 57 9.79 -15.19 1.08
CA ASN A 57 10.31 -16.44 0.53
C ASN A 57 11.53 -16.22 -0.36
N MET A 58 11.48 -15.24 -1.30
CA MET A 58 12.58 -15.01 -2.25
C MET A 58 13.80 -14.33 -1.63
N MET A 59 13.59 -13.43 -0.66
CA MET A 59 14.63 -12.51 -0.20
C MET A 59 15.12 -12.79 1.21
N ALA A 60 14.25 -13.23 2.13
CA ALA A 60 14.59 -13.36 3.53
C ALA A 60 14.74 -14.81 4.00
N MET A 61 13.82 -15.69 3.60
CA MET A 61 13.72 -17.06 4.11
C MET A 61 13.34 -18.06 3.01
N PRO A 62 14.25 -18.40 2.08
CA PRO A 62 13.95 -19.32 0.95
C PRO A 62 13.50 -20.71 1.37
N GLU A 63 13.99 -21.21 2.50
CA GLU A 63 13.67 -22.54 3.04
C GLU A 63 12.32 -22.61 3.77
N THR A 64 11.71 -21.43 4.05
CA THR A 64 10.44 -21.37 4.80
C THR A 64 9.27 -21.45 3.83
N PRO A 65 8.31 -22.37 4.04
CA PRO A 65 7.10 -22.41 3.21
C PRO A 65 6.37 -21.05 3.21
N MET A 66 6.03 -20.55 2.02
CA MET A 66 5.43 -19.21 1.83
C MET A 66 4.16 -18.98 2.66
N ILE A 67 3.44 -20.05 2.99
CA ILE A 67 2.22 -19.98 3.81
C ILE A 67 2.49 -19.46 5.23
N MET A 68 3.67 -19.73 5.81
CA MET A 68 3.98 -19.31 7.19
C MET A 68 4.00 -17.79 7.38
N PRO A 69 4.79 -17.02 6.59
CA PRO A 69 4.77 -15.56 6.69
C PRO A 69 3.41 -14.97 6.32
N ILE A 70 2.67 -15.56 5.37
CA ILE A 70 1.32 -15.13 4.98
C ILE A 70 0.35 -15.29 6.16
N LEU A 71 0.38 -16.42 6.85
CA LEU A 71 -0.47 -16.66 8.03
C LEU A 71 -0.16 -15.67 9.16
N LEU A 72 1.12 -15.47 9.49
CA LEU A 72 1.53 -14.55 10.54
C LEU A 72 1.08 -13.10 10.23
N MET A 73 1.30 -12.65 9.00
CA MET A 73 0.87 -11.34 8.56
C MET A 73 -0.66 -11.23 8.57
N GLY A 74 -1.36 -12.21 8.01
CA GLY A 74 -2.82 -12.21 7.93
C GLY A 74 -3.48 -12.21 9.30
N VAL A 75 -3.00 -13.03 10.25
CA VAL A 75 -3.50 -13.06 11.65
C VAL A 75 -3.25 -11.72 12.34
N SER A 76 -2.07 -11.14 12.16
CA SER A 76 -1.73 -9.81 12.72
C SER A 76 -2.65 -8.71 12.17
N CYS A 77 -2.94 -8.74 10.87
CA CYS A 77 -3.88 -7.81 10.23
C CYS A 77 -5.33 -8.01 10.72
N ILE A 78 -5.78 -9.27 10.89
CA ILE A 78 -7.10 -9.59 11.45
C ILE A 78 -7.21 -9.02 12.86
N TRP A 79 -6.18 -9.21 13.68
CA TRP A 79 -6.17 -8.73 15.05
C TRP A 79 -6.29 -7.20 15.11
N ILE A 80 -5.40 -6.45 14.45
CA ILE A 80 -5.43 -4.98 14.52
C ILE A 80 -6.72 -4.38 13.95
N VAL A 81 -7.28 -4.98 12.90
CA VAL A 81 -8.55 -4.52 12.32
C VAL A 81 -9.73 -4.77 13.28
N LYS A 82 -9.72 -5.84 14.06
CA LYS A 82 -10.71 -6.08 15.11
C LYS A 82 -10.66 -5.03 16.21
N GLU A 83 -9.47 -4.52 16.56
CA GLU A 83 -9.33 -3.41 17.52
C GLU A 83 -9.91 -2.10 16.97
N GLY A 84 -9.91 -1.93 15.66
CA GLY A 84 -10.55 -0.82 14.96
C GLY A 84 -9.59 0.20 14.36
N ILE A 85 -10.16 1.14 13.58
CA ILE A 85 -9.42 2.13 12.81
C ILE A 85 -8.56 3.06 13.67
N GLU A 86 -8.97 3.30 14.92
CA GLU A 86 -8.24 4.18 15.82
C GLU A 86 -6.90 3.57 16.25
N VAL A 87 -6.90 2.27 16.59
CA VAL A 87 -5.69 1.54 16.97
C VAL A 87 -4.77 1.41 15.76
N LEU A 88 -5.32 1.09 14.58
CA LEU A 88 -4.57 1.05 13.33
C LEU A 88 -3.92 2.40 13.02
N GLY A 89 -4.67 3.51 13.17
CA GLY A 89 -4.17 4.86 12.94
C GLY A 89 -3.06 5.26 13.91
N ARG A 90 -3.19 4.92 15.19
CA ARG A 90 -2.15 5.15 16.20
C ARG A 90 -0.88 4.34 15.88
N SER A 91 -1.03 3.07 15.53
CA SER A 91 0.09 2.21 15.13
C SER A 91 0.81 2.78 13.90
N ALA A 92 0.07 3.22 12.88
CA ALA A 92 0.63 3.87 11.71
C ALA A 92 1.37 5.17 12.06
N PHE A 93 0.85 5.97 13.01
CA PHE A 93 1.48 7.21 13.46
C PHE A 93 2.86 6.98 14.12
N PHE A 94 3.02 5.88 14.88
CA PHE A 94 4.32 5.52 15.47
C PHE A 94 5.28 4.88 14.46
N LEU A 95 4.77 4.03 13.58
CA LEU A 95 5.59 3.28 12.62
C LEU A 95 6.06 4.13 11.44
N LEU A 96 5.24 5.08 10.98
CA LEU A 96 5.55 5.92 9.80
C LEU A 96 6.85 6.73 9.94
N PRO A 97 7.10 7.46 11.04
CA PRO A 97 8.36 8.20 11.21
C PRO A 97 9.58 7.29 11.16
N ILE A 98 9.49 6.09 11.73
CA ILE A 98 10.57 5.10 11.71
C ILE A 98 10.87 4.66 10.29
N ILE A 99 9.83 4.33 9.51
CA ILE A 99 9.96 3.96 8.10
C ILE A 99 10.59 5.10 7.29
N VAL A 100 10.10 6.32 7.45
CA VAL A 100 10.61 7.49 6.74
C VAL A 100 12.08 7.75 7.10
N ALA A 101 12.45 7.62 8.38
CA ALA A 101 13.84 7.75 8.82
C ALA A 101 14.74 6.68 8.19
N ILE A 102 14.30 5.41 8.16
CA ILE A 102 15.05 4.32 7.52
C ILE A 102 15.24 4.62 6.03
N ILE A 103 14.16 4.98 5.32
CA ILE A 103 14.24 5.32 3.89
C ILE A 103 15.23 6.46 3.67
N PHE A 104 15.17 7.51 4.48
CA PHE A 104 16.07 8.66 4.36
C PHE A 104 17.54 8.28 4.62
N ILE A 105 17.82 7.50 5.65
CA ILE A 105 19.17 6.98 5.95
C ILE A 105 19.70 6.15 4.77
N VAL A 106 18.87 5.23 4.23
CA VAL A 106 19.25 4.42 3.07
C VAL A 106 19.53 5.29 1.85
N GLN A 107 18.75 6.34 1.61
CA GLN A 107 18.99 7.29 0.51
C GLN A 107 20.38 7.97 0.66
N LEU A 108 20.72 8.43 1.87
CA LEU A 108 22.03 9.05 2.13
C LEU A 108 23.18 8.07 1.91
N LEU A 109 23.04 6.83 2.36
CA LEU A 109 24.07 5.80 2.21
C LEU A 109 24.28 5.35 0.76
N CYS A 110 23.27 5.53 -0.10
CA CYS A 110 23.37 5.25 -1.54
C CYS A 110 24.09 6.33 -2.34
N ILE A 111 24.29 7.55 -1.80
CA ILE A 111 24.84 8.69 -2.55
C ILE A 111 26.18 8.36 -3.24
N PRO A 112 27.17 7.69 -2.60
CA PRO A 112 28.43 7.37 -3.25
C PRO A 112 28.33 6.43 -4.45
N GLN A 113 27.20 5.71 -4.60
CA GLN A 113 27.01 4.71 -5.66
C GLN A 113 26.12 5.21 -6.79
N LEU A 114 25.64 6.45 -6.72
CA LEU A 114 24.80 7.05 -7.73
C LEU A 114 25.60 7.36 -8.99
N ASN A 115 25.19 6.80 -10.11
CA ASN A 115 25.76 7.10 -11.41
C ASN A 115 24.74 7.85 -12.26
N LEU A 116 24.99 9.16 -12.46
CA LEU A 116 24.11 10.03 -13.25
C LEU A 116 24.06 9.65 -14.74
N GLN A 117 25.06 8.94 -15.26
CA GLN A 117 25.09 8.48 -16.65
C GLN A 117 23.96 7.49 -16.94
N PHE A 118 23.44 6.79 -15.91
CA PHE A 118 22.31 5.88 -16.07
C PHE A 118 20.96 6.57 -16.30
N LEU A 119 20.90 7.91 -16.17
CA LEU A 119 19.72 8.69 -16.53
C LEU A 119 19.65 9.02 -18.03
N THR A 120 20.71 8.77 -18.78
CA THR A 120 20.76 9.05 -20.22
C THR A 120 20.70 7.75 -21.02
N PRO A 121 20.09 7.76 -22.22
CA PRO A 121 19.44 8.88 -22.89
C PRO A 121 18.02 9.16 -22.35
N ILE A 122 17.67 10.44 -22.25
CA ILE A 122 16.31 10.85 -21.83
C ILE A 122 15.42 10.89 -23.08
N LEU A 123 14.21 10.33 -22.99
CA LEU A 123 13.19 10.30 -24.06
C LEU A 123 13.67 9.63 -25.36
N ALA A 124 14.59 8.66 -25.30
CA ALA A 124 15.09 7.95 -26.47
C ALA A 124 13.97 7.26 -27.27
N ASP A 125 12.97 6.71 -26.58
CA ASP A 125 11.83 6.00 -27.16
C ASP A 125 10.58 6.90 -27.33
N GLY A 126 10.76 8.24 -27.24
CA GLY A 126 9.68 9.23 -27.39
C GLY A 126 8.81 9.39 -26.13
N TRP A 127 7.63 10.00 -26.33
CA TRP A 127 6.70 10.32 -25.23
C TRP A 127 5.74 9.18 -24.84
N GLU A 128 5.53 8.23 -25.72
CA GLU A 128 4.56 7.13 -25.51
C GLU A 128 4.86 6.32 -24.24
N PRO A 129 6.10 5.82 -24.00
CA PRO A 129 6.42 5.09 -22.77
C PRO A 129 6.29 5.96 -21.50
N VAL A 130 6.50 7.27 -21.62
CA VAL A 130 6.34 8.21 -20.49
C VAL A 130 4.86 8.32 -20.10
N LEU A 131 3.96 8.43 -21.07
CA LEU A 131 2.52 8.49 -20.82
C LEU A 131 1.99 7.16 -20.26
N GLU A 132 2.44 6.04 -20.78
CA GLU A 132 2.10 4.71 -20.24
C GLU A 132 2.59 4.56 -18.78
N GLY A 133 3.82 4.95 -18.49
CA GLY A 133 4.39 4.93 -17.14
C GLY A 133 3.64 5.88 -16.19
N ALA A 134 3.25 7.06 -16.66
CA ALA A 134 2.45 8.01 -15.89
C ALA A 134 1.06 7.44 -15.57
N PHE A 135 0.38 6.83 -16.53
CA PHE A 135 -0.91 6.18 -16.32
C PHE A 135 -0.81 4.98 -15.39
N SER A 136 0.23 4.17 -15.54
CA SER A 136 0.51 3.04 -14.66
C SER A 136 0.74 3.49 -13.21
N THR A 137 1.57 4.53 -13.01
CA THR A 137 1.83 5.10 -11.69
C THR A 137 0.59 5.76 -11.10
N PHE A 138 -0.25 6.41 -11.92
CA PHE A 138 -1.54 6.95 -11.49
C PHE A 138 -2.48 5.84 -11.00
N SER A 139 -2.56 4.73 -11.73
CA SER A 139 -3.41 3.59 -11.38
C SER A 139 -2.93 2.87 -10.11
N PHE A 140 -1.63 2.70 -9.96
CA PHE A 140 -0.99 2.08 -8.82
C PHE A 140 0.31 2.85 -8.46
N PRO A 141 0.44 3.40 -7.25
CA PRO A 141 -0.42 3.24 -6.05
C PRO A 141 -1.43 4.39 -5.82
N PHE A 142 -1.51 5.43 -6.69
CA PHE A 142 -2.25 6.65 -6.34
C PHE A 142 -3.78 6.51 -6.37
N ALA A 143 -4.34 5.72 -7.29
CA ALA A 143 -5.79 5.47 -7.34
C ALA A 143 -6.31 4.70 -6.12
N GLU A 144 -5.47 3.94 -5.44
CA GLU A 144 -5.82 3.20 -4.23
C GLU A 144 -6.25 4.08 -3.05
N THR A 145 -6.00 5.39 -3.12
CA THR A 145 -6.44 6.35 -2.11
C THR A 145 -7.96 6.37 -1.90
N VAL A 146 -8.73 5.81 -2.82
CA VAL A 146 -10.17 5.56 -2.66
C VAL A 146 -10.50 4.73 -1.41
N LEU A 147 -9.61 3.82 -0.99
CA LEU A 147 -9.80 3.02 0.21
C LEU A 147 -9.92 3.87 1.48
N PHE A 148 -9.22 5.00 1.54
CA PHE A 148 -9.37 5.91 2.66
C PHE A 148 -10.77 6.54 2.72
N ALA A 149 -11.39 6.84 1.57
CA ALA A 149 -12.77 7.33 1.52
C ALA A 149 -13.78 6.25 1.96
N ALA A 150 -13.47 4.97 1.76
CA ALA A 150 -14.31 3.87 2.21
C ALA A 150 -14.26 3.64 3.74
N VAL A 151 -13.15 4.01 4.39
CA VAL A 151 -12.92 3.72 5.82
C VAL A 151 -13.08 4.94 6.70
N LEU A 152 -12.75 6.14 6.18
CA LEU A 152 -12.77 7.39 6.92
C LEU A 152 -14.10 8.12 6.78
N CYS A 153 -14.49 8.82 7.87
CA CYS A 153 -15.64 9.74 7.88
C CYS A 153 -15.16 11.11 8.34
N CYS A 154 -15.61 12.19 7.69
CA CYS A 154 -15.34 13.54 8.15
C CYS A 154 -16.34 13.95 9.23
N PRO A 155 -15.92 14.45 10.41
CA PRO A 155 -16.82 14.99 11.42
C PRO A 155 -17.53 16.24 10.91
N ALA A 156 -18.82 16.41 11.28
CA ALA A 156 -19.66 17.52 10.83
C ALA A 156 -19.12 18.92 11.15
N ASN A 157 -18.37 19.05 12.26
CA ASN A 157 -17.93 20.34 12.79
C ASN A 157 -16.47 20.69 12.51
N LYS A 158 -15.76 19.96 11.64
CA LYS A 158 -14.36 20.25 11.32
C LYS A 158 -14.21 20.78 9.91
N LYS A 159 -13.21 21.66 9.70
CA LYS A 159 -12.80 22.09 8.36
C LYS A 159 -12.36 20.87 7.55
N ALA A 160 -12.60 20.90 6.24
CA ALA A 160 -12.20 19.80 5.35
C ALA A 160 -10.70 19.47 5.51
N PRO A 161 -10.34 18.20 5.70
CA PRO A 161 -8.98 17.79 6.03
C PRO A 161 -8.06 17.73 4.76
N TYR A 162 -8.10 18.79 3.93
CA TYR A 162 -7.26 18.84 2.71
C TYR A 162 -5.77 18.79 3.02
N LYS A 163 -5.32 19.54 4.06
CA LYS A 163 -3.89 19.63 4.40
C LYS A 163 -3.27 18.28 4.75
N PRO A 164 -3.80 17.46 5.67
CA PRO A 164 -3.19 16.18 5.99
C PRO A 164 -3.28 15.17 4.83
N PHE A 165 -4.38 15.15 4.07
CA PHE A 165 -4.51 14.22 2.95
C PHE A 165 -3.58 14.58 1.78
N LEU A 166 -3.56 15.84 1.35
CA LEU A 166 -2.68 16.30 0.27
C LEU A 166 -1.21 16.28 0.71
N GLY A 167 -0.93 16.66 1.96
CA GLY A 167 0.41 16.59 2.51
C GLY A 167 0.96 15.15 2.53
N GLY A 168 0.14 14.19 2.98
CA GLY A 168 0.50 12.77 2.95
C GLY A 168 0.71 12.24 1.53
N LEU A 169 -0.16 12.62 0.58
CA LEU A 169 -0.04 12.22 -0.82
C LEU A 169 1.24 12.77 -1.47
N ILE A 170 1.53 14.07 -1.27
CA ILE A 170 2.72 14.73 -1.81
C ILE A 170 3.99 14.14 -1.18
N ALA A 171 3.99 13.91 0.14
CA ALA A 171 5.13 13.28 0.82
C ALA A 171 5.37 11.84 0.31
N GLY A 172 4.30 11.05 0.15
CA GLY A 172 4.39 9.71 -0.43
C GLY A 172 4.91 9.73 -1.88
N ALA A 173 4.39 10.64 -2.72
CA ALA A 173 4.86 10.81 -4.09
C ALA A 173 6.35 11.18 -4.14
N PHE A 174 6.80 12.09 -3.27
CA PHE A 174 8.21 12.49 -3.18
C PHE A 174 9.11 11.32 -2.77
N ILE A 175 8.68 10.51 -1.79
CA ILE A 175 9.42 9.31 -1.36
C ILE A 175 9.53 8.32 -2.52
N ILE A 176 8.43 8.01 -3.21
CA ILE A 176 8.42 7.10 -4.36
C ILE A 176 9.37 7.61 -5.45
N LEU A 177 9.29 8.89 -5.79
CA LEU A 177 10.14 9.53 -6.78
C LEU A 177 11.62 9.36 -6.43
N THR A 178 12.02 9.73 -5.22
CA THR A 178 13.43 9.66 -4.78
C THR A 178 13.95 8.23 -4.75
N VAL A 179 13.13 7.26 -4.29
CA VAL A 179 13.49 5.84 -4.28
C VAL A 179 13.64 5.30 -5.71
N THR A 180 12.75 5.68 -6.62
CA THR A 180 12.81 5.25 -8.03
C THR A 180 14.03 5.81 -8.73
N PHE A 181 14.34 7.09 -8.55
CA PHE A 181 15.56 7.71 -9.09
C PHE A 181 16.82 7.02 -8.55
N ARG A 182 16.89 6.77 -7.25
CA ARG A 182 18.01 6.02 -6.66
C ARG A 182 18.17 4.66 -7.31
N ASN A 183 17.09 3.87 -7.40
CA ASN A 183 17.15 2.54 -8.00
C ASN A 183 17.68 2.62 -9.44
N LEU A 184 17.21 3.59 -10.23
CA LEU A 184 17.67 3.80 -11.60
C LEU A 184 19.15 4.16 -11.65
N MET A 185 19.61 5.10 -10.81
CA MET A 185 21.01 5.55 -10.78
C MET A 185 21.99 4.50 -10.22
N VAL A 186 21.52 3.56 -9.39
CA VAL A 186 22.36 2.48 -8.85
C VAL A 186 22.39 1.27 -9.78
N MET A 187 21.26 0.92 -10.39
CA MET A 187 21.11 -0.32 -11.16
C MET A 187 21.28 -0.12 -12.67
N GLY A 188 21.01 1.07 -13.20
CA GLY A 188 21.13 1.37 -14.62
C GLY A 188 20.29 0.44 -15.50
N ALA A 189 20.89 -0.03 -16.60
CA ALA A 189 20.25 -0.91 -17.57
C ALA A 189 19.80 -2.25 -16.96
N THR A 190 20.39 -2.72 -15.87
CA THR A 190 19.98 -3.94 -15.19
C THR A 190 18.59 -3.80 -14.54
N LEU A 191 18.09 -2.59 -14.37
CA LEU A 191 16.72 -2.34 -13.93
C LEU A 191 15.67 -2.85 -14.95
N LYS A 192 15.98 -2.82 -16.25
CA LYS A 192 15.12 -3.33 -17.32
C LYS A 192 14.95 -4.87 -17.28
N GLN A 193 15.93 -5.58 -16.73
CA GLN A 193 15.90 -7.04 -16.54
C GLN A 193 15.46 -7.41 -15.12
N SER A 194 14.91 -6.44 -14.41
CA SER A 194 14.82 -6.45 -12.97
C SER A 194 13.81 -7.44 -12.44
N PRO A 195 14.23 -8.08 -11.39
CA PRO A 195 13.39 -8.88 -10.52
C PRO A 195 12.32 -8.05 -9.80
N TYR A 196 11.40 -8.76 -9.17
CA TYR A 196 10.23 -8.24 -8.46
C TYR A 196 10.52 -7.14 -7.40
N PHE A 197 11.74 -7.08 -6.84
CA PHE A 197 12.08 -6.20 -5.71
C PHE A 197 13.34 -5.33 -5.97
N PRO A 198 13.27 -4.35 -6.88
CA PRO A 198 14.45 -3.56 -7.29
C PRO A 198 15.10 -2.79 -6.14
N SER A 199 14.32 -2.28 -5.19
CA SER A 199 14.87 -1.54 -4.04
C SER A 199 15.72 -2.44 -3.13
N TYR A 200 15.32 -3.69 -2.93
CA TYR A 200 16.10 -4.65 -2.14
C TYR A 200 17.47 -4.92 -2.77
N ILE A 201 17.48 -5.16 -4.07
CA ILE A 201 18.71 -5.43 -4.83
C ILE A 201 19.61 -4.21 -4.91
N ALA A 202 19.03 -3.01 -5.18
CA ALA A 202 19.80 -1.78 -5.23
C ALA A 202 20.50 -1.50 -3.91
N VAL A 203 19.82 -1.71 -2.79
CA VAL A 203 20.38 -1.50 -1.45
C VAL A 203 21.37 -2.60 -1.06
N GLY A 204 21.16 -3.84 -1.48
CA GLY A 204 22.09 -4.95 -1.27
C GLY A 204 23.43 -4.78 -1.99
N ARG A 205 23.54 -3.87 -2.97
CA ARG A 205 24.81 -3.49 -3.62
C ARG A 205 25.63 -2.51 -2.80
N ILE A 206 25.06 -1.90 -1.76
CA ILE A 206 25.77 -0.96 -0.88
C ILE A 206 26.79 -1.75 -0.06
N ARG A 207 28.06 -1.46 -0.26
CA ARG A 207 29.16 -1.95 0.57
C ARG A 207 29.87 -0.76 1.18
N ILE A 208 29.67 -0.53 2.46
CA ILE A 208 30.36 0.53 3.20
C ILE A 208 31.24 -0.16 4.26
N GLY A 209 32.49 -0.40 3.91
CA GLY A 209 33.43 -1.13 4.75
C GLY A 209 32.93 -2.53 5.11
N ASP A 210 33.55 -3.13 6.15
CA ASP A 210 33.17 -4.47 6.62
C ASP A 210 31.98 -4.45 7.59
N PHE A 211 31.55 -3.27 8.03
CA PHE A 211 30.53 -3.11 9.07
C PHE A 211 29.08 -3.09 8.55
N LEU A 212 28.84 -2.60 7.33
CA LEU A 212 27.49 -2.45 6.74
C LEU A 212 27.33 -3.36 5.51
N GLN A 213 27.37 -4.68 5.73
CA GLN A 213 27.29 -5.66 4.64
C GLN A 213 25.88 -6.11 4.29
N ARG A 214 24.86 -5.84 5.14
CA ARG A 214 23.47 -6.35 4.98
C ARG A 214 22.43 -5.25 5.09
N MET A 215 22.60 -4.19 4.30
CA MET A 215 21.69 -3.05 4.29
C MET A 215 20.30 -3.38 3.73
N GLU A 216 20.19 -4.47 2.96
CA GLU A 216 18.92 -4.96 2.43
C GLU A 216 17.88 -5.31 3.51
N ILE A 217 18.33 -5.61 4.74
CA ILE A 217 17.45 -5.86 5.89
C ILE A 217 16.60 -4.61 6.21
N THR A 218 17.15 -3.42 6.05
CA THR A 218 16.40 -2.16 6.28
C THR A 218 15.23 -2.00 5.32
N VAL A 219 15.41 -2.41 4.06
CA VAL A 219 14.33 -2.43 3.06
C VAL A 219 13.27 -3.45 3.44
N SER A 220 13.69 -4.61 3.98
CA SER A 220 12.75 -5.63 4.47
C SER A 220 11.85 -5.11 5.57
N ILE A 221 12.38 -4.35 6.54
CA ILE A 221 11.60 -3.74 7.62
C ILE A 221 10.56 -2.78 7.05
N VAL A 222 10.97 -1.90 6.12
CA VAL A 222 10.06 -0.95 5.45
C VAL A 222 8.94 -1.70 4.71
N PHE A 223 9.28 -2.78 4.02
CA PHE A 223 8.32 -3.58 3.26
C PHE A 223 7.31 -4.30 4.17
N VAL A 224 7.78 -4.95 5.24
CA VAL A 224 6.93 -5.65 6.22
C VAL A 224 5.92 -4.71 6.87
N VAL A 225 6.39 -3.56 7.36
CA VAL A 225 5.51 -2.59 8.05
C VAL A 225 4.56 -1.92 7.06
N GLY A 226 5.05 -1.58 5.86
CA GLY A 226 4.21 -1.03 4.79
C GLY A 226 3.09 -2.00 4.36
N ALA A 227 3.44 -3.28 4.17
CA ALA A 227 2.49 -4.34 3.85
C ALA A 227 1.45 -4.52 4.96
N PHE A 228 1.88 -4.56 6.23
CA PHE A 228 0.99 -4.69 7.39
C PHE A 228 -0.08 -3.59 7.41
N ILE A 229 0.31 -2.32 7.27
CA ILE A 229 -0.63 -1.19 7.26
C ILE A 229 -1.56 -1.28 6.05
N LYS A 230 -1.03 -1.56 4.85
CA LYS A 230 -1.79 -1.62 3.61
C LYS A 230 -2.83 -2.75 3.62
N ILE A 231 -2.43 -3.96 3.99
CA ILE A 231 -3.34 -5.12 4.11
C ILE A 231 -4.43 -4.84 5.13
N SER A 232 -4.08 -4.23 6.28
CA SER A 232 -5.04 -3.90 7.33
C SER A 232 -6.09 -2.89 6.85
N ILE A 233 -5.70 -1.86 6.09
CA ILE A 233 -6.65 -0.90 5.48
C ILE A 233 -7.55 -1.59 4.47
N CYS A 234 -7.01 -2.46 3.62
CA CYS A 234 -7.79 -3.24 2.65
C CYS A 234 -8.80 -4.16 3.34
N LEU A 235 -8.39 -4.87 4.38
CA LEU A 235 -9.26 -5.74 5.17
C LEU A 235 -10.36 -4.96 5.88
N LEU A 236 -10.04 -3.79 6.43
CA LEU A 236 -11.01 -2.89 7.06
C LEU A 236 -12.03 -2.36 6.05
N ALA A 237 -11.58 -1.94 4.86
CA ALA A 237 -12.45 -1.47 3.79
C ALA A 237 -13.38 -2.59 3.31
N ALA A 238 -12.86 -3.79 3.04
CA ALA A 238 -13.63 -4.95 2.63
C ALA A 238 -14.67 -5.34 3.70
N SER A 239 -14.26 -5.38 4.97
CA SER A 239 -15.15 -5.71 6.10
C SER A 239 -16.26 -4.66 6.28
N THR A 240 -15.94 -3.37 6.07
CA THR A 240 -16.92 -2.28 6.12
C THR A 240 -17.92 -2.38 4.97
N GLY A 241 -17.47 -2.73 3.77
CA GLY A 241 -18.33 -2.94 2.61
C GLY A 241 -19.26 -4.14 2.79
N VAL A 242 -18.76 -5.29 3.22
CA VAL A 242 -19.59 -6.48 3.53
C VAL A 242 -20.60 -6.17 4.63
N LYS A 243 -20.21 -5.47 5.70
CA LYS A 243 -21.12 -5.00 6.73
C LYS A 243 -22.32 -4.24 6.12
N LYS A 244 -22.04 -3.30 5.19
CA LYS A 244 -23.09 -2.48 4.54
C LYS A 244 -23.99 -3.31 3.60
N LEU A 245 -23.42 -4.24 2.84
CA LEU A 245 -24.15 -5.12 1.94
C LEU A 245 -25.08 -6.09 2.67
N ALA A 246 -24.58 -6.66 3.77
CA ALA A 246 -25.32 -7.63 4.58
C ALA A 246 -26.22 -6.99 5.66
N GLY A 247 -26.19 -5.67 5.82
CA GLY A 247 -27.00 -4.98 6.84
C GLY A 247 -26.59 -5.29 8.27
N LEU A 248 -25.31 -5.60 8.53
CA LEU A 248 -24.81 -5.97 9.84
C LEU A 248 -24.55 -4.74 10.73
N ASN A 249 -24.69 -4.90 12.05
CA ASN A 249 -24.48 -3.80 12.99
C ASN A 249 -22.99 -3.47 13.17
N HIS A 250 -22.11 -4.47 13.18
CA HIS A 250 -20.69 -4.30 13.44
C HIS A 250 -19.83 -4.96 12.36
N PHE A 251 -18.80 -4.26 11.87
CA PHE A 251 -17.85 -4.83 10.90
C PHE A 251 -16.94 -5.89 11.52
N ARG A 252 -16.75 -5.85 12.85
CA ARG A 252 -15.88 -6.80 13.59
C ARG A 252 -16.28 -8.27 13.43
N SER A 253 -17.57 -8.53 13.24
CA SER A 253 -18.10 -9.90 13.06
C SER A 253 -17.63 -10.55 11.74
N VAL A 254 -17.34 -9.74 10.72
CA VAL A 254 -16.93 -10.22 9.38
C VAL A 254 -15.43 -10.11 9.11
N VAL A 255 -14.67 -9.43 9.98
CA VAL A 255 -13.22 -9.27 9.81
C VAL A 255 -12.50 -10.62 9.74
N MET A 256 -12.83 -11.54 10.65
CA MET A 256 -12.18 -12.85 10.70
C MET A 256 -12.48 -13.70 9.45
N PRO A 257 -13.74 -13.94 9.04
CA PRO A 257 -14.02 -14.70 7.83
C PRO A 257 -13.43 -14.05 6.56
N ILE A 258 -13.48 -12.73 6.43
CA ILE A 258 -12.90 -12.05 5.27
C ILE A 258 -11.38 -12.16 5.28
N GLY A 259 -10.73 -12.01 6.45
CA GLY A 259 -9.28 -12.17 6.57
C GLY A 259 -8.81 -13.59 6.24
N ILE A 260 -9.52 -14.61 6.69
CA ILE A 260 -9.25 -16.00 6.33
C ILE A 260 -9.43 -16.20 4.81
N LEU A 261 -10.52 -15.67 4.24
CA LEU A 261 -10.75 -15.71 2.80
C LEU A 261 -9.68 -14.95 1.99
N MET A 262 -9.02 -13.93 2.54
CA MET A 262 -7.87 -13.29 1.91
C MET A 262 -6.62 -14.18 1.92
N ILE A 263 -6.42 -14.96 2.98
CA ILE A 263 -5.28 -15.86 3.15
C ILE A 263 -5.38 -17.09 2.24
N LEU A 264 -6.57 -17.69 2.14
CA LEU A 264 -6.80 -18.96 1.44
C LEU A 264 -6.39 -18.92 -0.06
N PRO A 265 -6.85 -17.95 -0.89
CA PRO A 265 -6.49 -17.95 -2.32
C PRO A 265 -4.99 -17.81 -2.54
N VAL A 266 -4.32 -17.06 -1.66
CA VAL A 266 -2.88 -16.81 -1.73
C VAL A 266 -2.09 -18.08 -1.44
N SER A 267 -2.60 -18.97 -0.59
CA SER A 267 -1.93 -20.23 -0.25
C SER A 267 -2.03 -21.32 -1.32
N TYR A 268 -3.07 -21.27 -2.17
CA TYR A 268 -3.32 -22.31 -3.20
C TYR A 268 -2.79 -21.96 -4.59
N THR A 269 -2.39 -20.72 -4.85
CA THR A 269 -1.87 -20.30 -6.17
C THR A 269 -0.38 -20.61 -6.34
N HIS A 270 0.04 -21.84 -6.03
CA HIS A 270 1.28 -22.45 -6.50
C HIS A 270 1.06 -23.14 -7.86
N LEU A 271 0.45 -22.41 -8.79
CA LEU A 271 0.36 -22.84 -10.19
C LEU A 271 0.94 -21.78 -11.09
#